data_ed03ae7a0a531fea3b8e9a4ca9971b66
#
_entry.id   ed03ae7a0a531fea3b8e9a4ca9971b66
#
_cell.length_a   1.000
_cell.length_b   1.000
_cell.length_c   1.000
_cell.angle_alpha   90.00
_cell.angle_beta   90.00
_cell.angle_gamma   90.00
#
_symmetry.space_group_name_H-M   'P 1'
#
loop_
_entity.id
_entity.type
_entity.pdbx_description
1 polymer ?
#
loop_
_entity_poly.entity_id
_entity_poly.type
_entity_poly.pdbx_seq_one_letter_code
_entity_poly.pdbx_strand_id
1 'polypeptide(L)'
;MNPNLHPALVEAYAICPAAVSHIHTLELRHASMSEPLYLVQGFFNKEMKTEVGGPFHKFRACAFTFTLPATDDGGLQELTLTMDNANNRVSDFCESAMNFPAPVEIYYRPYLSTDLATPLMDPPLRLFLQSVTVSETQVSGRAVPVDFINLKFPTEIYDSERFPPL
;
A
#
# COMPACT_ATOMS: atom_id res chain seq x y z
N MET A 1 -17.59 -8.08 -8.13
CA MET A 1 -17.00 -6.89 -8.73
C MET A 1 -16.71 -5.91 -7.60
N ASN A 2 -15.49 -5.45 -7.43
CA ASN A 2 -15.14 -4.57 -6.31
C ASN A 2 -15.75 -3.17 -6.57
N PRO A 3 -16.67 -2.67 -5.72
CA PRO A 3 -17.36 -1.39 -5.95
C PRO A 3 -16.43 -0.17 -5.92
N ASN A 4 -15.20 -0.33 -5.44
CA ASN A 4 -14.23 0.73 -5.31
C ASN A 4 -13.30 0.90 -6.54
N LEU A 5 -13.49 0.10 -7.59
CA LEU A 5 -12.75 0.25 -8.83
C LEU A 5 -13.41 1.27 -9.76
N HIS A 6 -12.61 2.23 -10.22
CA HIS A 6 -13.08 3.20 -11.20
C HIS A 6 -13.48 2.50 -12.52
N PRO A 7 -14.62 2.85 -13.14
CA PRO A 7 -15.08 2.23 -14.39
C PRO A 7 -14.03 2.18 -15.51
N ALA A 8 -13.20 3.22 -15.63
CA ALA A 8 -12.10 3.28 -16.60
C ALA A 8 -11.06 2.16 -16.40
N LEU A 9 -10.85 1.68 -15.17
CA LEU A 9 -9.95 0.56 -14.90
C LEU A 9 -10.56 -0.75 -15.40
N VAL A 10 -11.85 -0.95 -15.17
CA VAL A 10 -12.57 -2.13 -15.64
C VAL A 10 -12.55 -2.18 -17.17
N GLU A 11 -12.76 -1.04 -17.83
CA GLU A 11 -12.71 -0.92 -19.28
C GLU A 11 -11.29 -1.15 -19.82
N ALA A 12 -10.26 -0.58 -19.18
CA ALA A 12 -8.86 -0.77 -19.58
C ALA A 12 -8.43 -2.24 -19.46
N TYR A 13 -8.89 -2.97 -18.44
CA TYR A 13 -8.65 -4.42 -18.32
C TYR A 13 -9.42 -5.22 -19.39
N ALA A 14 -10.63 -4.79 -19.78
CA ALA A 14 -11.45 -5.51 -20.74
C ALA A 14 -10.97 -5.30 -22.19
N ILE A 15 -10.51 -4.11 -22.54
CA ILE A 15 -10.13 -3.73 -23.92
C ILE A 15 -8.63 -3.93 -24.15
N CYS A 16 -7.80 -3.87 -23.11
CA CYS A 16 -6.34 -3.99 -23.19
C CYS A 16 -5.73 -3.12 -24.29
N PRO A 17 -6.03 -1.81 -24.35
CA PRO A 17 -5.54 -0.97 -25.43
C PRO A 17 -4.01 -0.88 -25.37
N ALA A 18 -3.33 -1.18 -26.47
CA ALA A 18 -1.87 -1.23 -26.55
C ALA A 18 -1.17 0.10 -26.18
N ALA A 19 -1.92 1.21 -26.15
CA ALA A 19 -1.42 2.55 -25.87
C ALA A 19 -1.53 2.95 -24.37
N VAL A 20 -2.27 2.19 -23.54
CA VAL A 20 -2.54 2.55 -22.15
C VAL A 20 -1.91 1.50 -21.24
N SER A 21 -0.92 1.89 -20.46
CA SER A 21 -0.30 1.03 -19.47
C SER A 21 -0.76 1.37 -18.06
N HIS A 22 -0.84 0.35 -17.21
CA HIS A 22 -1.09 0.53 -15.78
C HIS A 22 0.21 0.92 -15.09
N ILE A 23 0.12 1.89 -14.20
CA ILE A 23 1.22 2.34 -13.37
C ILE A 23 0.88 1.95 -11.94
N HIS A 24 1.71 1.12 -11.34
CA HIS A 24 1.57 0.70 -9.95
C HIS A 24 2.38 1.60 -9.05
N THR A 25 1.78 2.04 -7.95
CA THR A 25 2.47 2.88 -6.97
C THR A 25 2.28 2.34 -5.57
N LEU A 26 3.29 2.60 -4.75
CA LEU A 26 3.28 2.32 -3.32
C LEU A 26 3.61 3.60 -2.57
N GLU A 27 2.90 3.84 -1.50
CA GLU A 27 3.22 4.86 -0.52
C GLU A 27 3.46 4.16 0.81
N LEU A 28 4.66 4.31 1.37
CA LEU A 28 5.01 3.78 2.68
C LEU A 28 4.92 4.90 3.70
N ARG A 29 4.14 4.68 4.73
CA ARG A 29 3.98 5.59 5.88
C ARG A 29 4.42 4.92 7.16
N HIS A 30 5.03 5.69 8.03
CA HIS A 30 5.35 5.27 9.38
C HIS A 30 5.25 6.46 10.34
N ALA A 31 4.81 6.22 11.57
CA ALA A 31 4.57 7.27 12.56
C ALA A 31 5.82 8.06 12.96
N SER A 32 7.02 7.48 12.83
CA SER A 32 8.29 8.15 13.12
C SER A 32 8.78 9.05 11.98
N MET A 33 8.19 8.96 10.80
CA MET A 33 8.62 9.70 9.61
C MET A 33 7.73 10.92 9.39
N SER A 34 8.36 12.06 9.12
CA SER A 34 7.63 13.30 8.79
C SER A 34 7.02 13.27 7.39
N GLU A 35 7.62 12.51 6.48
CA GLU A 35 7.18 12.41 5.09
C GLU A 35 7.04 10.95 4.66
N PRO A 36 5.98 10.62 3.92
CA PRO A 36 5.84 9.30 3.31
C PRO A 36 6.88 9.06 2.22
N LEU A 37 7.23 7.79 2.01
CA LEU A 37 8.06 7.38 0.88
C LEU A 37 7.16 6.98 -0.28
N TYR A 38 7.19 7.74 -1.37
CA TYR A 38 6.43 7.49 -2.58
C TYR A 38 7.26 6.74 -3.61
N LEU A 39 6.78 5.57 -4.05
CA LEU A 39 7.43 4.70 -5.02
C LEU A 39 6.52 4.45 -6.21
N VAL A 40 7.09 4.43 -7.41
CA VAL A 40 6.43 4.07 -8.67
C VAL A 40 7.17 2.93 -9.34
N GLN A 41 6.43 1.93 -9.80
CA GLN A 41 6.99 0.83 -10.56
C GLN A 41 7.48 1.32 -11.92
N GLY A 42 8.78 1.18 -12.17
CA GLY A 42 9.40 1.58 -13.42
C GLY A 42 10.78 2.18 -13.27
N PHE A 43 11.25 2.80 -14.36
CA PHE A 43 12.62 3.32 -14.46
C PHE A 43 12.70 4.84 -14.29
N PHE A 44 11.59 5.55 -14.35
CA PHE A 44 11.54 7.01 -14.29
C PHE A 44 10.67 7.51 -13.14
N ASN A 45 11.15 8.56 -12.47
CA ASN A 45 10.35 9.27 -11.47
C ASN A 45 9.13 9.91 -12.15
N LYS A 46 8.01 9.96 -11.43
CA LYS A 46 6.76 10.57 -11.90
C LYS A 46 6.19 11.48 -10.83
N GLU A 47 5.51 12.52 -11.27
CA GLU A 47 4.72 13.37 -10.37
C GLU A 47 3.24 12.99 -10.52
N MET A 48 2.64 12.59 -9.42
CA MET A 48 1.26 12.09 -9.38
C MET A 48 0.55 12.61 -8.13
N LYS A 49 -0.77 12.69 -8.22
CA LYS A 49 -1.59 13.07 -7.06
C LYS A 49 -2.08 11.84 -6.32
N THR A 50 -2.01 11.88 -5.02
CA THR A 50 -2.53 10.79 -4.15
C THR A 50 -4.04 10.86 -3.98
N GLU A 51 -4.63 12.04 -4.19
CA GLU A 51 -6.06 12.32 -4.05
C GLU A 51 -6.53 13.25 -5.17
N VAL A 52 -7.78 13.13 -5.55
CA VAL A 52 -8.39 14.03 -6.54
C VAL A 52 -8.42 15.45 -5.97
N GLY A 53 -7.83 16.39 -6.72
CA GLY A 53 -7.71 17.77 -6.24
C GLY A 53 -6.55 18.06 -5.29
N GLY A 54 -5.83 17.04 -4.81
CA GLY A 54 -4.66 17.18 -3.94
C GLY A 54 -3.40 17.69 -4.66
N PRO A 55 -2.31 17.89 -3.90
CA PRO A 55 -1.02 18.30 -4.48
C PRO A 55 -0.37 17.15 -5.27
N PHE A 56 0.56 17.53 -6.16
CA PHE A 56 1.43 16.55 -6.82
C PHE A 56 2.55 16.12 -5.87
N HIS A 57 2.76 14.82 -5.77
CA HIS A 57 3.87 14.22 -5.05
C HIS A 57 4.85 13.57 -6.03
N LYS A 58 6.13 13.65 -5.71
CA LYS A 58 7.18 13.04 -6.51
C LYS A 58 7.36 11.58 -6.14
N PHE A 59 6.84 10.71 -6.98
CA PHE A 59 7.05 9.27 -6.89
C PHE A 59 8.41 8.89 -7.48
N ARG A 60 9.18 8.14 -6.72
CA ARG A 60 10.51 7.70 -7.12
C ARG A 60 10.43 6.35 -7.81
N ALA A 61 11.17 6.22 -8.90
CA ALA A 61 11.27 4.96 -9.63
C ALA A 61 11.90 3.88 -8.73
N CYS A 62 11.25 2.73 -8.70
CA CYS A 62 11.69 1.54 -8.00
C CYS A 62 11.19 0.32 -8.77
N ALA A 63 12.05 -0.67 -8.99
CA ALA A 63 11.60 -1.95 -9.50
C ALA A 63 11.01 -2.72 -8.31
N PHE A 64 9.71 -2.93 -8.34
CA PHE A 64 9.05 -3.78 -7.35
C PHE A 64 8.07 -4.73 -8.02
N THR A 65 7.90 -5.88 -7.41
CA THR A 65 6.89 -6.85 -7.77
C THR A 65 6.04 -7.15 -6.54
N PHE A 66 4.77 -7.39 -6.76
CA PHE A 66 3.87 -7.84 -5.71
C PHE A 66 3.01 -8.98 -6.23
N THR A 67 2.79 -9.94 -5.37
CA THR A 67 1.87 -11.04 -5.64
C THR A 67 0.64 -10.80 -4.78
N LEU A 68 -0.49 -10.50 -5.44
CA LEU A 68 -1.77 -10.40 -4.77
C LEU A 68 -2.13 -11.79 -4.21
N PRO A 69 -2.69 -11.83 -3.00
CA PRO A 69 -3.11 -13.09 -2.43
C PRO A 69 -4.15 -13.76 -3.33
N ALA A 70 -4.01 -15.07 -3.51
CA ALA A 70 -5.06 -15.86 -4.11
C ALA A 70 -6.30 -15.80 -3.20
N THR A 71 -7.47 -15.64 -3.81
CA THR A 71 -8.75 -15.69 -3.08
C THR A 71 -9.02 -17.14 -2.72
N ASP A 72 -8.52 -17.59 -1.59
CA ASP A 72 -8.77 -18.93 -1.06
C ASP A 72 -9.64 -18.81 0.20
N ASP A 73 -10.58 -19.77 0.35
CA ASP A 73 -11.70 -19.72 1.29
C ASP A 73 -11.34 -19.77 2.80
N GLY A 74 -10.10 -19.60 3.20
CA GLY A 74 -9.77 -19.89 4.58
C GLY A 74 -8.56 -19.20 5.24
N GLY A 75 -7.91 -18.22 4.65
CA GLY A 75 -6.70 -17.63 5.24
C GLY A 75 -6.59 -16.12 5.16
N LEU A 76 -5.82 -15.53 6.05
CA LEU A 76 -5.34 -14.16 5.96
C LEU A 76 -4.63 -14.00 4.60
N GLN A 77 -5.18 -13.14 3.78
CA GLN A 77 -4.62 -12.85 2.47
C GLN A 77 -3.31 -12.05 2.65
N GLU A 78 -2.19 -12.74 2.53
CA GLU A 78 -0.87 -12.12 2.58
C GLU A 78 -0.44 -11.66 1.19
N LEU A 79 0.03 -10.42 1.11
CA LEU A 79 0.67 -9.88 -0.08
C LEU A 79 2.18 -9.98 0.09
N THR A 80 2.86 -10.67 -0.80
CA THR A 80 4.32 -10.67 -0.85
C THR A 80 4.78 -9.52 -1.74
N LEU A 81 5.60 -8.65 -1.17
CA LEU A 81 6.18 -7.50 -1.83
C LEU A 81 7.69 -7.68 -1.91
N THR A 82 8.24 -7.47 -3.09
CA THR A 82 9.68 -7.52 -3.33
C THR A 82 10.08 -6.24 -4.05
N MET A 83 11.06 -5.52 -3.52
CA MET A 83 11.52 -4.22 -4.01
C MET A 83 13.02 -4.24 -4.23
N ASP A 84 13.48 -3.56 -5.29
CA ASP A 84 14.89 -3.32 -5.54
C ASP A 84 15.46 -2.32 -4.51
N ASN A 85 16.63 -2.63 -3.99
CA ASN A 85 17.32 -1.83 -2.98
C ASN A 85 18.50 -1.03 -3.55
N ALA A 86 18.58 -0.82 -4.85
CA ALA A 86 19.69 -0.16 -5.53
C ALA A 86 20.09 1.21 -4.95
N ASN A 87 19.18 1.91 -4.29
CA ASN A 87 19.39 3.23 -3.70
C ASN A 87 19.33 3.23 -2.15
N ASN A 88 19.30 2.09 -1.51
CA ASN A 88 19.19 1.88 -0.04
C ASN A 88 18.04 2.61 0.66
N ARG A 89 17.16 3.29 -0.07
CA ARG A 89 16.10 4.14 0.50
C ARG A 89 15.02 3.35 1.20
N VAL A 90 14.70 2.20 0.64
CA VAL A 90 13.67 1.33 1.23
C VAL A 90 14.23 0.68 2.49
N SER A 91 15.50 0.25 2.46
CA SER A 91 16.17 -0.28 3.66
C SER A 91 16.33 0.79 4.74
N ASP A 92 16.80 1.99 4.40
CA ASP A 92 16.94 3.11 5.34
C ASP A 92 15.58 3.46 5.99
N PHE A 93 14.49 3.43 5.20
CA PHE A 93 13.14 3.63 5.71
C PHE A 93 12.75 2.52 6.68
N CYS A 94 12.96 1.25 6.30
CA CYS A 94 12.64 0.11 7.15
C CYS A 94 13.47 0.09 8.43
N GLU A 95 14.78 0.36 8.36
CA GLU A 95 15.66 0.43 9.54
C GLU A 95 15.23 1.54 10.51
N SER A 96 14.87 2.70 9.98
CA SER A 96 14.37 3.80 10.80
C SER A 96 13.03 3.45 11.47
N ALA A 97 12.17 2.70 10.77
CA ALA A 97 10.90 2.25 11.31
C ALA A 97 11.06 1.18 12.40
N MET A 98 12.08 0.31 12.32
CA MET A 98 12.32 -0.78 13.30
C MET A 98 12.56 -0.28 14.74
N ASN A 99 13.01 0.96 14.90
CA ASN A 99 13.24 1.56 16.21
C ASN A 99 11.95 1.99 16.94
N PHE A 100 10.80 1.86 16.30
CA PHE A 100 9.52 2.30 16.84
C PHE A 100 8.49 1.15 16.78
N PRO A 101 7.61 1.02 17.78
CA PRO A 101 6.66 -0.09 17.86
C PRO A 101 5.47 0.03 16.88
N ALA A 102 5.38 1.13 16.12
CA ALA A 102 4.29 1.32 15.18
C ALA A 102 4.53 0.48 13.90
N PRO A 103 3.48 -0.09 13.28
CA PRO A 103 3.61 -0.80 12.02
C PRO A 103 3.85 0.16 10.86
N VAL A 104 4.57 -0.30 9.85
CA VAL A 104 4.67 0.38 8.56
C VAL A 104 3.39 0.15 7.78
N GLU A 105 2.77 1.24 7.34
CA GLU A 105 1.58 1.21 6.48
C GLU A 105 1.98 1.35 5.02
N ILE A 106 1.36 0.53 4.18
CA ILE A 106 1.55 0.55 2.73
C ILE A 106 0.22 0.90 2.10
N TYR A 107 0.21 1.93 1.26
CA TYR A 107 -0.94 2.32 0.44
C TYR A 107 -0.62 2.03 -1.02
N TYR A 108 -1.39 1.14 -1.62
CA TYR A 108 -1.28 0.83 -3.03
C TYR A 108 -2.33 1.59 -3.83
N ARG A 109 -1.88 2.26 -4.90
CA ARG A 109 -2.74 2.99 -5.84
C ARG A 109 -2.31 2.70 -7.28
N PRO A 110 -3.17 2.15 -8.11
CA PRO A 110 -2.94 2.06 -9.54
C PRO A 110 -3.35 3.35 -10.26
N TYR A 111 -2.65 3.67 -11.34
CA TYR A 111 -2.97 4.78 -12.24
C TYR A 111 -2.95 4.30 -13.69
N LEU A 112 -3.58 5.08 -14.59
CA LEU A 112 -3.38 4.94 -16.02
C LEU A 112 -2.23 5.84 -16.47
N SER A 113 -1.48 5.39 -17.49
CA SER A 113 -0.38 6.19 -18.04
C SER A 113 -0.85 7.52 -18.67
N THR A 114 -2.13 7.60 -19.01
CA THR A 114 -2.79 8.78 -19.58
C THR A 114 -3.29 9.77 -18.54
N ASP A 115 -3.49 9.31 -17.27
CA ASP A 115 -3.98 10.17 -16.19
C ASP A 115 -3.22 9.88 -14.89
N LEU A 116 -2.35 10.81 -14.53
CA LEU A 116 -1.53 10.78 -13.32
C LEU A 116 -2.13 11.63 -12.18
N ALA A 117 -3.26 12.27 -12.44
CA ALA A 117 -3.92 13.14 -11.48
C ALA A 117 -5.03 12.42 -10.70
N THR A 118 -5.55 11.32 -11.24
CA THR A 118 -6.67 10.60 -10.66
C THR A 118 -6.25 9.15 -10.34
N PRO A 119 -6.15 8.76 -9.06
CA PRO A 119 -5.94 7.37 -8.69
C PRO A 119 -7.16 6.54 -9.10
N LEU A 120 -6.92 5.32 -9.60
CA LEU A 120 -7.98 4.43 -10.07
C LEU A 120 -8.66 3.63 -8.94
N MET A 121 -8.17 3.77 -7.73
CA MET A 121 -8.71 3.11 -6.54
C MET A 121 -8.87 4.16 -5.44
N ASP A 122 -10.12 4.38 -5.04
CA ASP A 122 -10.50 5.25 -3.92
C ASP A 122 -11.60 4.56 -3.10
N PRO A 123 -11.36 4.22 -1.83
CA PRO A 123 -10.11 4.40 -1.09
C PRO A 123 -8.97 3.47 -1.57
N PRO A 124 -7.70 3.85 -1.36
CA PRO A 124 -6.55 3.03 -1.72
C PRO A 124 -6.52 1.72 -0.90
N LEU A 125 -5.89 0.69 -1.46
CA LEU A 125 -5.66 -0.54 -0.72
C LEU A 125 -4.62 -0.28 0.38
N ARG A 126 -5.04 -0.39 1.64
CA ARG A 126 -4.19 -0.21 2.82
C ARG A 126 -3.75 -1.56 3.35
N LEU A 127 -2.45 -1.71 3.54
CA LEU A 127 -1.79 -2.91 4.02
C LEU A 127 -0.87 -2.57 5.18
N PHE A 128 -0.65 -3.52 6.08
CA PHE A 128 0.36 -3.43 7.13
C PHE A 128 1.51 -4.37 6.84
N LEU A 129 2.72 -3.86 6.91
CA LEU A 129 3.94 -4.64 6.77
C LEU A 129 4.17 -5.45 8.04
N GLN A 130 4.17 -6.78 7.94
CA GLN A 130 4.37 -7.68 9.08
C GLN A 130 5.82 -8.11 9.26
N SER A 131 6.50 -8.41 8.16
CA SER A 131 7.87 -8.86 8.18
C SER A 131 8.64 -8.29 7.01
N VAL A 132 9.91 -7.96 7.27
CA VAL A 132 10.83 -7.43 6.26
C VAL A 132 12.13 -8.19 6.33
N THR A 133 12.65 -8.58 5.18
CA THR A 133 13.99 -9.12 5.01
C THR A 133 14.73 -8.20 4.06
N VAL A 134 15.83 -7.62 4.54
CA VAL A 134 16.68 -6.72 3.77
C VAL A 134 17.94 -7.47 3.35
N SER A 135 18.25 -7.42 2.06
CA SER A 135 19.52 -7.86 1.48
C SER A 135 20.21 -6.67 0.80
N GLU A 136 21.44 -6.86 0.35
CA GLU A 136 22.21 -5.79 -0.33
C GLU A 136 21.50 -5.28 -1.59
N THR A 137 20.79 -6.16 -2.31
CA THR A 137 20.17 -5.83 -3.60
C THR A 137 18.65 -5.72 -3.55
N GLN A 138 18.02 -6.26 -2.50
CA GLN A 138 16.58 -6.46 -2.48
C GLN A 138 16.00 -6.35 -1.08
N VAL A 139 14.82 -5.76 -0.99
CA VAL A 139 13.97 -5.77 0.21
C VAL A 139 12.73 -6.60 -0.09
N SER A 140 12.52 -7.64 0.70
CA SER A 140 11.32 -8.49 0.62
C SER A 140 10.49 -8.32 1.87
N GLY A 141 9.18 -8.18 1.71
CA GLY A 141 8.24 -8.00 2.81
C GLY A 141 6.95 -8.77 2.62
N ARG A 142 6.33 -9.13 3.73
CA ARG A 142 4.95 -9.61 3.76
C ARG A 142 4.06 -8.54 4.32
N ALA A 143 3.00 -8.23 3.61
CA ALA A 143 2.00 -7.26 4.03
C ALA A 143 0.62 -7.90 4.07
N VAL A 144 -0.17 -7.52 5.06
CA VAL A 144 -1.54 -8.00 5.23
C VAL A 144 -2.50 -6.83 5.12
N PRO A 145 -3.68 -7.02 4.50
CA PRO A 145 -4.72 -6.01 4.52
C PRO A 145 -5.21 -5.78 5.95
N VAL A 146 -5.76 -4.61 6.19
CA VAL A 146 -6.42 -4.31 7.47
C VAL A 146 -7.60 -5.26 7.60
N ASP A 147 -7.53 -6.17 8.57
CA ASP A 147 -8.60 -7.10 8.85
C ASP A 147 -9.70 -6.39 9.67
N PHE A 148 -10.68 -5.85 8.97
CA PHE A 148 -11.84 -5.24 9.62
C PHE A 148 -12.80 -6.30 10.22
N ILE A 149 -12.69 -7.57 9.80
CA ILE A 149 -13.60 -8.64 10.21
C ILE A 149 -13.27 -9.11 11.62
N ASN A 150 -11.98 -9.15 11.97
CA ASN A 150 -11.51 -9.59 13.29
C ASN A 150 -11.31 -8.45 14.29
N LEU A 151 -11.66 -7.22 13.95
CA LEU A 151 -11.72 -6.14 14.93
C LEU A 151 -12.76 -6.49 15.99
N LYS A 152 -12.30 -6.58 17.26
CA LYS A 152 -13.21 -6.77 18.38
C LYS A 152 -14.28 -5.67 18.38
N PHE A 153 -15.52 -6.06 18.18
CA PHE A 153 -16.67 -5.19 18.34
C PHE A 153 -17.60 -5.79 19.40
N PRO A 154 -17.96 -5.05 20.42
CA PRO A 154 -17.61 -3.65 20.72
C PRO A 154 -16.17 -3.51 21.21
N THR A 155 -15.53 -2.37 20.88
CA THR A 155 -14.18 -2.01 21.33
C THR A 155 -14.12 -1.74 22.83
N GLU A 156 -15.25 -1.42 23.45
CA GLU A 156 -15.40 -1.28 24.89
C GLU A 156 -15.96 -2.57 25.48
N ILE A 157 -15.20 -3.19 26.38
CA ILE A 157 -15.64 -4.34 27.17
C ILE A 157 -16.24 -3.79 28.44
N TYR A 158 -17.36 -4.38 28.88
CA TYR A 158 -17.96 -4.11 30.18
C TYR A 158 -16.98 -4.56 31.26
N ASP A 159 -16.34 -3.60 31.91
CA ASP A 159 -15.43 -3.81 33.00
C ASP A 159 -16.06 -3.23 34.29
N SER A 160 -16.00 -3.98 35.39
CA SER A 160 -16.58 -3.56 36.66
C SER A 160 -15.90 -2.33 37.28
N GLU A 161 -14.68 -1.99 36.84
CA GLU A 161 -14.01 -0.75 37.27
C GLU A 161 -14.61 0.48 36.57
N ARG A 162 -15.06 0.32 35.31
CA ARG A 162 -15.59 1.43 34.49
C ARG A 162 -17.12 1.53 34.56
N PHE A 163 -17.77 0.42 34.87
CA PHE A 163 -19.22 0.30 35.05
C PHE A 163 -19.53 -0.46 36.37
N PRO A 164 -19.41 0.19 37.54
CA PRO A 164 -19.73 -0.47 38.80
C PRO A 164 -21.23 -0.83 38.83
N PRO A 165 -21.60 -1.99 39.39
CA PRO A 165 -23.00 -2.33 39.61
C PRO A 165 -23.65 -1.32 40.57
N LEU A 166 -24.86 -0.88 40.25
CA LEU A 166 -25.68 0.02 41.05
C LEU A 166 -26.05 -0.60 42.38
#